data_05f422c4b077425d051958151d24358b
#
_entry.id   05f422c4b077425d051958151d24358b
#
_cell.length_a   1.000
_cell.length_b   1.000
_cell.length_c   1.000
_cell.angle_alpha   90.00
_cell.angle_beta   90.00
_cell.angle_gamma   90.00
#
_symmetry.space_group_name_H-M   'P 1'
#
loop_
_entity.id
_entity.type
_entity.pdbx_description
1 polymer ?
#
loop_
_entity_poly.entity_id
_entity_poly.type
_entity_poly.pdbx_seq_one_letter_code
_entity_poly.pdbx_strand_id
1 'polypeptide(L)'
;MSSVENTPVQGITLYSHADDFRSHWIRFLLAEKQIKYQLIITDHEDEDLADLNPYNQLPMLIEQNLKLFSANVIAEYLDDRYRQNKLYADAPMARAEQRQYIWRFEQDWFQLADHMLRHADTLNPTQKQKAQKELRDTL
;
A
#
# COMPACT_ATOMS: atom_id res chain seq x y z
N MET A 1 19.92 27.85 -13.97
CA MET A 1 19.23 26.85 -14.79
C MET A 1 19.24 25.50 -14.12
N SER A 2 20.40 24.99 -13.80
CA SER A 2 20.51 23.71 -13.07
C SER A 2 19.90 23.73 -11.67
N SER A 3 19.71 24.90 -11.07
CA SER A 3 19.10 25.03 -9.76
C SER A 3 17.65 24.55 -9.69
N VAL A 4 16.94 24.58 -10.82
CA VAL A 4 15.57 24.07 -10.91
C VAL A 4 15.55 22.54 -10.89
N GLU A 5 16.56 21.93 -11.49
CA GLU A 5 16.70 20.48 -11.55
C GLU A 5 17.15 19.88 -10.23
N ASN A 6 17.89 20.66 -9.45
CA ASN A 6 18.41 20.26 -8.15
C ASN A 6 17.50 20.64 -6.97
N THR A 7 16.39 21.33 -7.23
CA THR A 7 15.41 21.58 -6.18
C THR A 7 14.86 20.23 -5.74
N PRO A 8 15.03 19.85 -4.47
CA PRO A 8 14.45 18.61 -4.01
C PRO A 8 12.95 18.62 -4.31
N VAL A 9 12.48 17.57 -4.96
CA VAL A 9 11.05 17.43 -5.21
C VAL A 9 10.39 17.39 -3.84
N GLN A 10 9.84 18.52 -3.44
CA GLN A 10 9.06 18.61 -2.21
C GLN A 10 7.76 17.89 -2.47
N GLY A 11 7.72 16.62 -2.17
CA GLY A 11 6.54 15.85 -2.42
C GLY A 11 6.75 14.38 -2.10
N ILE A 12 5.72 13.63 -2.40
CA ILE A 12 5.68 12.21 -2.15
C ILE A 12 6.05 11.45 -3.42
N THR A 13 6.92 10.47 -3.29
CA THR A 13 7.16 9.46 -4.30
C THR A 13 6.68 8.12 -3.78
N LEU A 14 5.82 7.47 -4.54
CA LEU A 14 5.33 6.14 -4.22
C LEU A 14 5.89 5.12 -5.21
N TYR A 15 6.63 4.16 -4.70
CA TYR A 15 7.03 2.97 -5.44
C TYR A 15 5.96 1.91 -5.23
N SER A 16 5.39 1.44 -6.31
CA SER A 16 4.19 0.62 -6.30
C SER A 16 4.36 -0.58 -7.22
N HIS A 17 3.89 -1.72 -6.78
CA HIS A 17 3.65 -2.83 -7.69
C HIS A 17 2.39 -2.56 -8.50
N ALA A 18 2.33 -3.09 -9.74
CA ALA A 18 1.18 -2.84 -10.62
C ALA A 18 -0.10 -3.55 -10.14
N ASP A 19 0.04 -4.76 -9.61
CA ASP A 19 -1.07 -5.69 -9.39
C ASP A 19 -1.31 -6.08 -7.94
N ASP A 20 -0.55 -5.53 -7.01
CA ASP A 20 -0.64 -5.94 -5.62
C ASP A 20 -1.68 -5.08 -4.88
N PHE A 21 -2.44 -5.70 -3.99
CA PHE A 21 -3.52 -5.05 -3.24
C PHE A 21 -3.02 -3.98 -2.27
N ARG A 22 -1.86 -4.18 -1.66
CA ARG A 22 -1.30 -3.22 -0.72
C ARG A 22 -0.89 -1.94 -1.43
N SER A 23 -0.26 -2.06 -2.59
CA SER A 23 0.10 -0.91 -3.42
C SER A 23 -1.15 -0.18 -3.90
N HIS A 24 -2.16 -0.93 -4.34
CA HIS A 24 -3.44 -0.37 -4.78
C HIS A 24 -4.14 0.39 -3.64
N TRP A 25 -4.11 -0.15 -2.44
CA TRP A 25 -4.68 0.50 -1.26
C TRP A 25 -4.05 1.88 -1.02
N ILE A 26 -2.73 1.97 -1.08
CA ILE A 26 -2.04 3.24 -0.87
C ILE A 26 -2.33 4.23 -2.02
N ARG A 27 -2.39 3.75 -3.27
CA ARG A 27 -2.79 4.61 -4.39
C ARG A 27 -4.21 5.14 -4.20
N PHE A 28 -5.12 4.29 -3.76
CA PHE A 28 -6.50 4.67 -3.46
C PHE A 28 -6.56 5.73 -2.35
N LEU A 29 -5.80 5.52 -1.28
CA LEU A 29 -5.74 6.45 -0.15
C LEU A 29 -5.23 7.83 -0.57
N LEU A 30 -4.18 7.87 -1.39
CA LEU A 30 -3.64 9.12 -1.92
C LEU A 30 -4.67 9.85 -2.79
N ALA A 31 -5.40 9.10 -3.62
CA ALA A 31 -6.46 9.66 -4.46
C ALA A 31 -7.61 10.20 -3.61
N GLU A 32 -8.04 9.46 -2.60
CA GLU A 32 -9.14 9.87 -1.71
C GLU A 32 -8.79 11.16 -0.95
N LYS A 33 -7.54 11.30 -0.54
CA LYS A 33 -7.05 12.51 0.12
C LYS A 33 -6.66 13.62 -0.84
N GLN A 34 -6.74 13.39 -2.14
CA GLN A 34 -6.36 14.35 -3.18
C GLN A 34 -4.91 14.84 -3.03
N ILE A 35 -4.03 13.94 -2.65
CA ILE A 35 -2.60 14.21 -2.50
C ILE A 35 -1.91 14.02 -3.84
N LYS A 36 -1.14 15.01 -4.27
CA LYS A 36 -0.28 14.89 -5.46
C LYS A 36 0.97 14.11 -5.12
N TYR A 37 1.35 13.18 -5.97
CA TYR A 37 2.52 12.35 -5.76
C TYR A 37 3.10 11.88 -7.09
N GLN A 38 4.35 11.48 -7.07
CA GLN A 38 4.99 10.81 -8.20
C GLN A 38 4.83 9.30 -8.03
N LEU A 39 4.31 8.63 -9.05
CA LEU A 39 4.13 7.19 -9.05
C LEU A 39 5.23 6.54 -9.86
N ILE A 40 5.90 5.56 -9.26
CA ILE A 40 6.88 4.71 -9.93
C ILE A 40 6.41 3.27 -9.80
N ILE A 41 6.02 2.68 -10.94
CA ILE A 41 5.66 1.28 -10.99
C ILE A 41 6.93 0.46 -11.18
N THR A 42 7.16 -0.48 -10.30
CA THR A 42 8.35 -1.32 -10.32
C THR A 42 8.00 -2.72 -9.84
N ASP A 43 8.91 -3.66 -10.04
CA ASP A 43 8.81 -4.98 -9.44
C ASP A 43 9.84 -5.13 -8.31
N HIS A 44 9.90 -6.31 -7.73
CA HIS A 44 10.79 -6.57 -6.59
C HIS A 44 12.27 -6.81 -6.99
N GLU A 45 12.58 -6.77 -8.27
CA GLU A 45 13.91 -7.08 -8.79
C GLU A 45 14.75 -5.84 -9.07
N ASP A 46 14.25 -4.66 -8.77
CA ASP A 46 14.97 -3.41 -8.99
C ASP A 46 16.10 -3.28 -7.97
N GLU A 47 17.34 -3.32 -8.45
CA GLU A 47 18.53 -3.21 -7.59
C GLU A 47 18.61 -1.86 -6.89
N ASP A 48 18.19 -0.78 -7.55
CA ASP A 48 18.17 0.55 -6.95
C ASP A 48 17.18 0.61 -5.78
N LEU A 49 16.10 -0.13 -5.87
CA LEU A 49 15.11 -0.22 -4.80
C LEU A 49 15.65 -0.99 -3.60
N ALA A 50 16.48 -2.01 -3.82
CA ALA A 50 17.03 -2.83 -2.76
C ALA A 50 17.88 -2.01 -1.77
N ASP A 51 18.60 -1.01 -2.26
CA ASP A 51 19.41 -0.11 -1.41
C ASP A 51 18.53 0.76 -0.50
N LEU A 52 17.34 1.12 -0.97
CA LEU A 52 16.39 1.94 -0.22
C LEU A 52 15.48 1.12 0.69
N ASN A 53 15.23 -0.13 0.32
CA ASN A 53 14.30 -1.02 1.00
C ASN A 53 14.92 -2.41 1.14
N PRO A 54 15.58 -2.69 2.27
CA PRO A 54 16.27 -3.96 2.47
C PRO A 54 15.34 -5.18 2.52
N TYR A 55 14.06 -4.96 2.75
CA TYR A 55 13.06 -6.04 2.77
C TYR A 55 12.44 -6.29 1.40
N ASN A 56 12.77 -5.46 0.42
CA ASN A 56 12.24 -5.56 -0.95
C ASN A 56 10.72 -5.65 -1.00
N GLN A 57 10.05 -4.87 -0.16
CA GLN A 57 8.60 -4.83 -0.07
C GLN A 57 8.03 -3.57 -0.71
N LEU A 58 6.92 -3.73 -1.41
CA LEU A 58 6.14 -2.65 -1.96
C LEU A 58 4.74 -2.66 -1.31
N PRO A 59 4.10 -1.53 -1.18
CA PRO A 59 4.52 -0.20 -1.61
C PRO A 59 5.61 0.40 -0.72
N MET A 60 6.39 1.32 -1.29
CA MET A 60 7.34 2.13 -0.54
C MET A 60 7.05 3.60 -0.82
N LEU A 61 7.02 4.40 0.24
CA LEU A 61 6.76 5.82 0.15
C LEU A 61 7.97 6.60 0.64
N ILE A 62 8.34 7.62 -0.12
CA ILE A 62 9.41 8.55 0.24
C ILE A 62 8.83 9.95 0.28
N GLU A 63 9.01 10.62 1.40
CA GLU A 63 8.75 12.06 1.53
C GLU A 63 9.94 12.70 2.25
N GLN A 64 10.67 13.56 1.56
CA GLN A 64 11.93 14.13 2.05
C GLN A 64 12.91 13.02 2.43
N ASN A 65 13.33 12.96 3.69
CA ASN A 65 14.24 11.93 4.20
C ASN A 65 13.51 10.71 4.79
N LEU A 66 12.18 10.76 4.84
CA LEU A 66 11.37 9.67 5.38
C LEU A 66 11.18 8.61 4.32
N LYS A 67 11.45 7.36 4.68
CA LYS A 67 11.26 6.19 3.84
C LYS A 67 10.41 5.17 4.59
N LEU A 68 9.25 4.85 4.05
CA LEU A 68 8.31 3.91 4.66
C LEU A 68 8.03 2.79 3.67
N PHE A 69 8.06 1.56 4.12
CA PHE A 69 7.86 0.39 3.25
C PHE A 69 6.89 -0.65 3.84
N SER A 70 6.00 -0.20 4.73
CA SER A 70 4.86 -0.99 5.19
C SER A 70 3.57 -0.25 4.84
N ALA A 71 2.65 -0.92 4.17
CA ALA A 71 1.38 -0.30 3.78
C ALA A 71 0.62 0.26 4.99
N ASN A 72 0.61 -0.46 6.11
CA ASN A 72 -0.05 0.01 7.33
C ASN A 72 0.57 1.29 7.88
N VAL A 73 1.90 1.33 7.92
CA VAL A 73 2.64 2.50 8.41
C VAL A 73 2.42 3.69 7.47
N ILE A 74 2.49 3.46 6.17
CA ILE A 74 2.24 4.47 5.15
C ILE A 74 0.84 5.06 5.30
N ALA A 75 -0.17 4.20 5.46
CA ALA A 75 -1.56 4.63 5.58
C ALA A 75 -1.77 5.50 6.82
N GLU A 76 -1.25 5.09 7.96
CA GLU A 76 -1.36 5.87 9.20
C GLU A 76 -0.59 7.20 9.09
N TYR A 77 0.61 7.18 8.51
CA TYR A 77 1.40 8.39 8.29
C TYR A 77 0.65 9.40 7.42
N LEU A 78 0.12 8.94 6.29
CA LEU A 78 -0.62 9.82 5.38
C LEU A 78 -1.86 10.40 6.04
N ASP A 79 -2.57 9.61 6.83
CA ASP A 79 -3.76 10.07 7.54
C ASP A 79 -3.44 11.11 8.61
N ASP A 80 -2.35 10.93 9.32
CA ASP A 80 -1.90 11.87 10.35
C ASP A 80 -1.28 13.13 9.75
N ARG A 81 -0.53 13.00 8.66
CA ARG A 81 0.15 14.13 8.00
C ARG A 81 -0.80 14.98 7.18
N TYR A 82 -1.73 14.36 6.50
CA TYR A 82 -2.72 14.99 5.63
C TYR A 82 -4.10 14.73 6.20
N ARG A 83 -4.59 15.67 6.99
CA ARG A 83 -5.77 15.47 7.83
C ARG A 83 -7.10 15.67 7.11
N GLN A 84 -7.11 16.13 5.87
CA GLN A 84 -8.33 16.21 5.06
C GLN A 84 -8.87 14.77 4.82
N ASN A 85 -10.18 14.60 4.97
CA ASN A 85 -10.83 13.29 4.84
C ASN A 85 -10.16 12.23 5.73
N LYS A 86 -10.06 12.54 7.03
CA LYS A 86 -9.40 11.66 7.99
C LYS A 86 -10.11 10.31 8.06
N LEU A 87 -9.35 9.22 7.95
CA LEU A 87 -9.87 7.86 7.88
C LEU A 87 -9.73 7.12 9.21
N TYR A 88 -8.66 7.38 9.95
CA TYR A 88 -8.45 6.76 11.25
C TYR A 88 -9.04 7.65 12.36
N ALA A 89 -9.68 7.03 13.32
CA ALA A 89 -10.19 7.73 14.49
C ALA A 89 -9.05 8.26 15.36
N ASP A 90 -9.24 9.41 15.99
CA ASP A 90 -8.30 9.97 16.96
C ASP A 90 -8.42 9.30 18.32
N ALA A 91 -9.64 8.86 18.69
CA ALA A 91 -9.89 8.21 19.97
C ALA A 91 -9.13 6.86 20.04
N PRO A 92 -8.37 6.62 21.12
CA PRO A 92 -7.50 5.44 21.18
C PRO A 92 -8.22 4.09 21.02
N MET A 93 -9.39 3.92 21.60
CA MET A 93 -10.13 2.67 21.50
C MET A 93 -10.63 2.42 20.07
N ALA A 94 -11.24 3.44 19.46
CA ALA A 94 -11.73 3.34 18.09
C ALA A 94 -10.58 3.12 17.10
N ARG A 95 -9.47 3.83 17.29
CA ARG A 95 -8.27 3.65 16.45
C ARG A 95 -7.70 2.25 16.58
N ALA A 96 -7.62 1.70 17.79
CA ALA A 96 -7.16 0.35 18.02
C ALA A 96 -8.05 -0.68 17.34
N GLU A 97 -9.36 -0.51 17.40
CA GLU A 97 -10.32 -1.37 16.71
C GLU A 97 -10.13 -1.33 15.18
N GLN A 98 -9.97 -0.14 14.61
CA GLN A 98 -9.69 0.01 13.18
C GLN A 98 -8.39 -0.69 12.77
N ARG A 99 -7.33 -0.54 13.56
CA ARG A 99 -6.05 -1.21 13.30
C ARG A 99 -6.19 -2.74 13.39
N GLN A 100 -7.01 -3.22 14.30
CA GLN A 100 -7.28 -4.65 14.44
C GLN A 100 -8.00 -5.19 13.19
N TYR A 101 -8.98 -4.45 12.66
CA TYR A 101 -9.65 -4.83 11.43
C TYR A 101 -8.68 -4.86 10.24
N ILE A 102 -7.82 -3.87 10.11
CA ILE A 102 -6.82 -3.82 9.04
C ILE A 102 -5.88 -5.02 9.13
N TRP A 103 -5.42 -5.36 10.34
CA TRP A 103 -4.58 -6.53 10.56
C TRP A 103 -5.28 -7.81 10.13
N ARG A 104 -6.56 -7.96 10.46
CA ARG A 104 -7.36 -9.12 10.04
C ARG A 104 -7.49 -9.18 8.52
N PHE A 105 -7.76 -8.06 7.86
CA PHE A 105 -7.81 -8.02 6.39
C PHE A 105 -6.49 -8.45 5.77
N GLU A 106 -5.36 -8.03 6.33
CA GLU A 106 -4.05 -8.44 5.82
C GLU A 106 -3.82 -9.93 5.98
N GLN A 107 -4.17 -10.49 7.14
CA GLN A 107 -3.95 -11.91 7.40
C GLN A 107 -4.86 -12.80 6.55
N ASP A 108 -6.13 -12.43 6.43
CA ASP A 108 -7.13 -13.32 5.86
C ASP A 108 -7.46 -12.99 4.40
N TRP A 109 -7.61 -11.72 4.08
CA TRP A 109 -8.14 -11.30 2.79
C TRP A 109 -7.08 -10.92 1.78
N PHE A 110 -6.12 -10.08 2.16
CA PHE A 110 -5.08 -9.62 1.23
C PHE A 110 -4.20 -10.77 0.76
N GLN A 111 -3.84 -11.68 1.65
CA GLN A 111 -3.02 -12.85 1.31
C GLN A 111 -3.76 -13.76 0.33
N LEU A 112 -5.04 -14.01 0.58
CA LEU A 112 -5.85 -14.83 -0.31
C LEU A 112 -6.04 -14.18 -1.66
N ALA A 113 -6.31 -12.88 -1.70
CA ALA A 113 -6.48 -12.12 -2.93
C ALA A 113 -5.18 -12.08 -3.74
N ASP A 114 -4.04 -11.84 -3.08
CA ASP A 114 -2.74 -11.89 -3.74
C ASP A 114 -2.45 -13.29 -4.32
N HIS A 115 -2.77 -14.32 -3.57
CA HIS A 115 -2.59 -15.69 -4.03
C HIS A 115 -3.43 -15.97 -5.28
N MET A 116 -4.68 -15.55 -5.28
CA MET A 116 -5.57 -15.68 -6.44
C MET A 116 -5.03 -14.96 -7.67
N LEU A 117 -4.52 -13.76 -7.52
CA LEU A 117 -3.97 -12.99 -8.63
C LEU A 117 -2.70 -13.63 -9.20
N ARG A 118 -1.80 -14.05 -8.32
CA ARG A 118 -0.52 -14.65 -8.74
C ARG A 118 -0.68 -16.02 -9.38
N HIS A 119 -1.71 -16.76 -8.99
CA HIS A 119 -1.94 -18.14 -9.45
C HIS A 119 -3.24 -18.28 -10.25
N ALA A 120 -3.76 -17.17 -10.79
CA ALA A 120 -5.01 -17.19 -11.54
C ALA A 120 -5.02 -18.20 -12.69
N ASP A 121 -3.88 -18.35 -13.38
CA ASP A 121 -3.74 -19.26 -14.50
C ASP A 121 -3.55 -20.72 -14.08
N THR A 122 -3.20 -20.98 -12.83
CA THR A 122 -2.93 -22.31 -12.30
C THR A 122 -4.08 -22.86 -11.46
N LEU A 123 -5.01 -22.01 -11.03
CA LEU A 123 -6.18 -22.44 -10.27
C LEU A 123 -7.22 -23.06 -11.17
N ASN A 124 -7.73 -24.25 -10.80
CA ASN A 124 -8.86 -24.84 -11.46
C ASN A 124 -10.17 -24.13 -11.05
N PRO A 125 -11.30 -24.34 -11.77
CA PRO A 125 -12.57 -23.67 -11.45
C PRO A 125 -13.05 -23.90 -10.01
N THR A 126 -12.83 -25.08 -9.44
CA THR A 126 -13.22 -25.39 -8.07
C THR A 126 -12.41 -24.59 -7.06
N GLN A 127 -11.10 -24.48 -7.28
CA GLN A 127 -10.22 -23.70 -6.43
C GLN A 127 -10.57 -22.21 -6.49
N LYS A 128 -10.88 -21.69 -7.68
CA LYS A 128 -11.33 -20.31 -7.87
C LYS A 128 -12.62 -20.01 -7.10
N GLN A 129 -13.59 -20.91 -7.20
CA GLN A 129 -14.86 -20.77 -6.48
C GLN A 129 -14.67 -20.79 -4.96
N LYS A 130 -13.85 -21.69 -4.47
CA LYS A 130 -13.54 -21.79 -3.04
C LYS A 130 -12.88 -20.49 -2.54
N ALA A 131 -11.89 -19.98 -3.26
CA ALA A 131 -11.19 -18.76 -2.89
C ALA A 131 -12.12 -17.55 -2.92
N GLN A 132 -12.98 -17.44 -3.93
CA GLN A 132 -13.98 -16.37 -4.01
C GLN A 132 -14.98 -16.43 -2.85
N LYS A 133 -15.39 -17.64 -2.45
CA LYS A 133 -16.28 -17.81 -1.31
C LYS A 133 -15.59 -17.38 -0.02
N GLU A 134 -14.36 -17.77 0.20
CA GLU A 134 -13.59 -17.37 1.37
C GLU A 134 -13.46 -15.85 1.46
N LEU A 135 -13.19 -15.17 0.34
CA LEU A 135 -13.14 -13.71 0.30
C LEU A 135 -14.48 -13.08 0.69
N ARG A 136 -15.58 -13.61 0.19
CA ARG A 136 -16.92 -13.10 0.52
C ARG A 136 -17.27 -13.32 1.99
N ASP A 137 -16.94 -14.48 2.51
CA ASP A 137 -17.26 -14.85 3.89
C ASP A 137 -16.43 -14.07 4.91
N THR A 138 -15.27 -13.55 4.50
CA THR A 138 -14.41 -12.72 5.35
C THR A 138 -14.89 -11.26 5.44
N LEU A 139 -15.60 -10.80 4.43
CA LEU A 139 -16.16 -9.45 4.40
C LEU A 139 -17.43 -9.37 5.26
#